data_f5e100f0dd2c36ffb68546a0583c84af
#
_entry.id   f5e100f0dd2c36ffb68546a0583c84af
#
_cell.length_a   1.000
_cell.length_b   1.000
_cell.length_c   1.000
_cell.angle_alpha   90.00
_cell.angle_beta   90.00
_cell.angle_gamma   90.00
#
_symmetry.space_group_name_H-M   'P 1'
#
loop_
_entity.id
_entity.type
_entity.pdbx_description
1 polymer ?
#
loop_
_entity_poly.entity_id
_entity_poly.type
_entity_poly.pdbx_seq_one_letter_code
_entity_poly.pdbx_strand_id
1 'polypeptide(L)'
;PIETLLQQLVARSGDVAGAQPVLTQMRGAISNMQSKVNAAQSSINGMYNSLQNEVNQFASSLGEIEWTLGQLAEASFQLLPSEGAIQAVKAVWVQGQKETDQDPAGVLYLTDQRLVFEQKQDIATKRVLFVVTEKKKVQELKLELPITQVESVKASKRGLLGHEDHLEFSFGSGASVPLGHFHIDGQDCNRWQALVGRARSGDFDQERAVAVDQAQVEKARAAPVQCPNCGGQLPPVLRGMDTIKCEFCGKVVRL
;
A
#
# COMPACT_ATOMS: atom_id res chain seq x y z
N PRO A 1 -48.94 -28.22 6.05
CA PRO A 1 -49.58 -27.55 7.21
C PRO A 1 -50.62 -26.49 6.80
N ILE A 2 -50.29 -25.59 5.81
CA ILE A 2 -51.24 -24.53 5.36
C ILE A 2 -52.41 -25.14 4.63
N GLU A 3 -52.24 -26.15 3.78
CA GLU A 3 -53.30 -26.87 3.07
C GLU A 3 -54.29 -27.52 4.04
N THR A 4 -53.79 -28.13 5.13
CA THR A 4 -54.63 -28.72 6.16
C THR A 4 -55.47 -27.67 6.89
N LEU A 5 -54.89 -26.49 7.18
CA LEU A 5 -55.64 -25.37 7.77
C LEU A 5 -56.66 -24.80 6.81
N LEU A 6 -56.37 -24.76 5.51
CA LEU A 6 -57.28 -24.32 4.48
C LEU A 6 -58.52 -25.27 4.39
N GLN A 7 -58.30 -26.60 4.39
CA GLN A 7 -59.34 -27.58 4.41
C GLN A 7 -60.25 -27.45 5.65
N GLN A 8 -59.66 -27.23 6.83
CA GLN A 8 -60.34 -26.96 8.06
C GLN A 8 -61.21 -25.70 8.01
N LEU A 9 -60.68 -24.63 7.35
CA LEU A 9 -61.42 -23.38 7.18
C LEU A 9 -62.62 -23.55 6.25
N VAL A 10 -62.42 -24.25 5.12
CA VAL A 10 -63.50 -24.55 4.18
C VAL A 10 -64.59 -25.38 4.85
N ALA A 11 -64.25 -26.40 5.63
CA ALA A 11 -65.20 -27.23 6.38
C ALA A 11 -66.03 -26.47 7.43
N ARG A 12 -65.54 -25.28 7.87
CA ARG A 12 -66.21 -24.41 8.85
C ARG A 12 -66.75 -23.13 8.24
N SER A 13 -66.93 -23.07 6.93
CA SER A 13 -67.39 -21.88 6.21
C SER A 13 -68.80 -21.34 6.67
N GLY A 14 -69.63 -22.16 7.31
CA GLY A 14 -70.92 -21.74 7.90
C GLY A 14 -70.88 -21.38 9.40
N ASP A 15 -69.72 -21.56 10.07
CA ASP A 15 -69.52 -21.26 11.50
C ASP A 15 -68.35 -20.22 11.68
N VAL A 16 -68.73 -18.95 11.75
CA VAL A 16 -67.79 -17.83 11.91
C VAL A 16 -67.00 -17.92 13.21
N ALA A 17 -67.58 -18.33 14.30
CA ALA A 17 -66.92 -18.46 15.59
C ALA A 17 -65.90 -19.59 15.60
N GLY A 18 -66.22 -20.74 15.01
CA GLY A 18 -65.34 -21.89 14.85
C GLY A 18 -64.21 -21.68 13.80
N ALA A 19 -64.45 -20.80 12.83
CA ALA A 19 -63.42 -20.46 11.82
C ALA A 19 -62.30 -19.51 12.35
N GLN A 20 -62.62 -18.68 13.34
CA GLN A 20 -61.66 -17.65 13.86
C GLN A 20 -60.32 -18.21 14.38
N PRO A 21 -60.29 -19.31 15.16
CA PRO A 21 -59.01 -19.91 15.61
C PRO A 21 -58.16 -20.43 14.43
N VAL A 22 -58.81 -21.01 13.40
CA VAL A 22 -58.12 -21.54 12.22
C VAL A 22 -57.49 -20.41 11.42
N LEU A 23 -58.23 -19.29 11.25
CA LEU A 23 -57.68 -18.08 10.61
C LEU A 23 -56.48 -17.53 11.36
N THR A 24 -56.50 -17.50 12.68
CA THR A 24 -55.36 -17.06 13.51
C THR A 24 -54.13 -17.97 13.34
N GLN A 25 -54.36 -19.30 13.32
CA GLN A 25 -53.29 -20.28 13.06
C GLN A 25 -52.71 -20.13 11.64
N MET A 26 -53.55 -19.93 10.63
CA MET A 26 -53.09 -19.68 9.25
C MET A 26 -52.23 -18.40 9.16
N ARG A 27 -52.71 -17.29 9.75
CA ARG A 27 -51.92 -16.04 9.78
C ARG A 27 -50.55 -16.25 10.46
N GLY A 28 -50.53 -16.97 11.58
CA GLY A 28 -49.28 -17.32 12.27
C GLY A 28 -48.33 -18.18 11.41
N ALA A 29 -48.88 -19.18 10.69
CA ALA A 29 -48.08 -20.02 9.79
C ALA A 29 -47.53 -19.25 8.60
N ILE A 30 -48.33 -18.36 8.00
CA ILE A 30 -47.88 -17.47 6.89
C ILE A 30 -46.80 -16.52 7.39
N SER A 31 -46.98 -15.86 8.53
CA SER A 31 -45.97 -14.96 9.11
C SER A 31 -44.66 -15.67 9.41
N ASN A 32 -44.72 -16.88 9.97
CA ASN A 32 -43.52 -17.70 10.21
C ASN A 32 -42.81 -18.06 8.91
N MET A 33 -43.56 -18.45 7.88
CA MET A 33 -42.96 -18.77 6.57
C MET A 33 -42.31 -17.53 5.94
N GLN A 34 -42.97 -16.36 5.99
CA GLN A 34 -42.45 -15.11 5.51
C GLN A 34 -41.14 -14.71 6.22
N SER A 35 -41.12 -14.89 7.56
CA SER A 35 -39.92 -14.64 8.36
C SER A 35 -38.73 -15.53 7.94
N LYS A 36 -38.99 -16.82 7.69
CA LYS A 36 -37.96 -17.76 7.20
C LYS A 36 -37.43 -17.38 5.81
N VAL A 37 -38.35 -17.00 4.89
CA VAL A 37 -37.95 -16.54 3.56
C VAL A 37 -37.09 -15.28 3.64
N ASN A 38 -37.49 -14.29 4.44
CA ASN A 38 -36.74 -13.07 4.63
C ASN A 38 -35.36 -13.34 5.26
N ALA A 39 -35.29 -14.24 6.24
CA ALA A 39 -34.00 -14.63 6.86
C ALA A 39 -33.06 -15.32 5.85
N ALA A 40 -33.59 -16.24 5.03
CA ALA A 40 -32.83 -16.91 3.98
C ALA A 40 -32.32 -15.90 2.93
N GLN A 41 -33.18 -14.98 2.50
CA GLN A 41 -32.81 -13.93 1.55
C GLN A 41 -31.74 -13.00 2.11
N SER A 42 -31.87 -12.60 3.39
CA SER A 42 -30.85 -11.78 4.06
C SER A 42 -29.50 -12.50 4.17
N SER A 43 -29.53 -13.80 4.47
CA SER A 43 -28.30 -14.63 4.52
C SER A 43 -27.62 -14.71 3.14
N ILE A 44 -28.39 -14.98 2.08
CA ILE A 44 -27.86 -15.03 0.70
C ILE A 44 -27.27 -13.69 0.29
N ASN A 45 -27.97 -12.59 0.55
CA ASN A 45 -27.49 -11.25 0.24
C ASN A 45 -26.21 -10.91 1.02
N GLY A 46 -26.12 -11.32 2.30
CA GLY A 46 -24.92 -11.15 3.11
C GLY A 46 -23.71 -11.89 2.53
N MET A 47 -23.88 -13.14 2.12
CA MET A 47 -22.83 -13.94 1.47
C MET A 47 -22.40 -13.31 0.13
N TYR A 48 -23.35 -12.86 -0.68
CA TYR A 48 -23.04 -12.20 -1.95
C TYR A 48 -22.25 -10.91 -1.76
N ASN A 49 -22.65 -10.06 -0.80
CA ASN A 49 -21.94 -8.82 -0.48
C ASN A 49 -20.51 -9.08 0.03
N SER A 50 -20.32 -10.12 0.85
CA SER A 50 -18.98 -10.53 1.31
C SER A 50 -18.09 -10.92 0.13
N LEU A 51 -18.57 -11.77 -0.76
CA LEU A 51 -17.82 -12.19 -1.95
C LEU A 51 -17.50 -10.99 -2.87
N GLN A 52 -18.47 -10.10 -3.08
CA GLN A 52 -18.25 -8.89 -3.88
C GLN A 52 -17.17 -8.00 -3.29
N ASN A 53 -17.14 -7.85 -1.96
CA ASN A 53 -16.10 -7.07 -1.28
C ASN A 53 -14.71 -7.72 -1.43
N GLU A 54 -14.62 -9.05 -1.31
CA GLU A 54 -13.35 -9.79 -1.52
C GLU A 54 -12.84 -9.62 -2.95
N VAL A 55 -13.73 -9.75 -3.95
CA VAL A 55 -13.38 -9.53 -5.36
C VAL A 55 -12.89 -8.11 -5.61
N ASN A 56 -13.57 -7.10 -5.04
CA ASN A 56 -13.18 -5.70 -5.18
C ASN A 56 -11.81 -5.43 -4.52
N GLN A 57 -11.55 -5.99 -3.34
CA GLN A 57 -10.25 -5.87 -2.67
C GLN A 57 -9.13 -6.52 -3.50
N PHE A 58 -9.39 -7.71 -4.05
CA PHE A 58 -8.43 -8.39 -4.91
C PHE A 58 -8.14 -7.58 -6.18
N ALA A 59 -9.16 -7.07 -6.85
CA ALA A 59 -9.02 -6.22 -8.03
C ALA A 59 -8.21 -4.95 -7.74
N SER A 60 -8.47 -4.29 -6.59
CA SER A 60 -7.68 -3.13 -6.14
C SER A 60 -6.22 -3.49 -5.92
N SER A 61 -5.94 -4.62 -5.26
CA SER A 61 -4.56 -5.09 -5.04
C SER A 61 -3.82 -5.38 -6.34
N LEU A 62 -4.48 -5.99 -7.32
CA LEU A 62 -3.90 -6.20 -8.66
C LEU A 62 -3.57 -4.90 -9.35
N GLY A 63 -4.48 -3.92 -9.30
CA GLY A 63 -4.24 -2.59 -9.88
C GLY A 63 -3.04 -1.87 -9.24
N GLU A 64 -2.85 -1.99 -7.93
CA GLU A 64 -1.67 -1.45 -7.25
C GLU A 64 -0.36 -2.14 -7.69
N ILE A 65 -0.39 -3.47 -7.88
CA ILE A 65 0.76 -4.24 -8.37
C ILE A 65 1.10 -3.83 -9.80
N GLU A 66 0.11 -3.79 -10.68
CA GLU A 66 0.30 -3.36 -12.08
C GLU A 66 0.87 -1.94 -12.15
N TRP A 67 0.33 -1.03 -11.35
CA TRP A 67 0.83 0.34 -11.28
C TRP A 67 2.27 0.40 -10.77
N THR A 68 2.60 -0.35 -9.70
CA THR A 68 3.96 -0.43 -9.14
C THR A 68 4.95 -0.94 -10.19
N LEU A 69 4.62 -2.01 -10.90
CA LEU A 69 5.47 -2.58 -11.96
C LEU A 69 5.64 -1.60 -13.13
N GLY A 70 4.57 -0.89 -13.51
CA GLY A 70 4.63 0.15 -14.53
C GLY A 70 5.56 1.30 -14.13
N GLN A 71 5.47 1.77 -12.86
CA GLN A 71 6.37 2.81 -12.37
C GLN A 71 7.82 2.38 -12.31
N LEU A 72 8.10 1.13 -11.93
CA LEU A 72 9.46 0.56 -11.92
C LEU A 72 10.04 0.41 -13.32
N ALA A 73 9.24 0.05 -14.31
CA ALA A 73 9.68 -0.06 -15.70
C ALA A 73 10.11 1.29 -16.29
N GLU A 74 9.57 2.40 -15.77
CA GLU A 74 9.87 3.78 -16.18
C GLU A 74 10.85 4.50 -15.23
N ALA A 75 11.28 3.86 -14.14
CA ALA A 75 12.14 4.47 -13.15
C ALA A 75 13.55 4.75 -13.70
N SER A 76 14.20 5.82 -13.20
CA SER A 76 15.59 6.15 -13.53
C SER A 76 16.62 5.27 -12.80
N PHE A 77 16.18 4.44 -11.86
CA PHE A 77 17.00 3.48 -11.14
C PHE A 77 16.62 2.04 -11.51
N GLN A 78 17.48 1.08 -11.19
CA GLN A 78 17.21 -0.34 -11.38
C GLN A 78 17.21 -1.05 -10.03
N LEU A 79 16.40 -2.10 -9.93
CA LEU A 79 16.46 -3.02 -8.79
C LEU A 79 17.77 -3.79 -8.83
N LEU A 80 18.35 -4.03 -7.65
CA LEU A 80 19.51 -4.90 -7.52
C LEU A 80 19.13 -6.36 -7.83
N PRO A 81 20.09 -7.22 -8.22
CA PRO A 81 19.79 -8.61 -8.64
C PRO A 81 19.00 -9.43 -7.64
N SER A 82 19.12 -9.15 -6.34
CA SER A 82 18.39 -9.85 -5.27
C SER A 82 17.33 -8.99 -4.58
N GLU A 83 16.99 -7.84 -5.15
CA GLU A 83 16.04 -6.89 -4.59
C GLU A 83 14.63 -7.15 -5.12
N GLY A 84 13.65 -7.16 -4.22
CA GLY A 84 12.24 -7.29 -4.53
C GLY A 84 11.48 -6.00 -4.33
N ALA A 85 10.71 -5.58 -5.33
CA ALA A 85 9.76 -4.47 -5.16
C ALA A 85 8.60 -4.91 -4.27
N ILE A 86 8.21 -4.03 -3.33
CA ILE A 86 7.07 -4.25 -2.44
C ILE A 86 5.90 -3.38 -2.89
N GLN A 87 6.11 -2.07 -2.98
CA GLN A 87 5.06 -1.12 -3.29
C GLN A 87 5.63 0.17 -3.89
N ALA A 88 4.84 0.84 -4.73
CA ALA A 88 5.07 2.22 -5.13
C ALA A 88 3.82 3.05 -4.90
N VAL A 89 3.97 4.37 -4.69
CA VAL A 89 2.87 5.30 -4.50
C VAL A 89 3.23 6.68 -5.04
N LYS A 90 2.25 7.40 -5.57
CA LYS A 90 2.41 8.81 -5.87
C LYS A 90 2.65 9.58 -4.58
N ALA A 91 3.65 10.44 -4.55
CA ALA A 91 4.00 11.19 -3.37
C ALA A 91 4.49 12.60 -3.71
N VAL A 92 4.25 13.51 -2.77
CA VAL A 92 4.88 14.82 -2.73
C VAL A 92 5.82 14.84 -1.53
N TRP A 93 7.10 15.14 -1.76
CA TRP A 93 8.05 15.31 -0.66
C TRP A 93 7.95 16.73 -0.11
N VAL A 94 7.21 16.88 0.98
CA VAL A 94 6.93 18.15 1.65
C VAL A 94 8.19 18.66 2.33
N GLN A 95 8.74 19.78 1.83
CA GLN A 95 10.00 20.36 2.32
C GLN A 95 9.78 21.33 3.49
N GLY A 96 8.58 21.86 3.64
CA GLY A 96 8.22 22.86 4.66
C GLY A 96 7.21 22.35 5.67
N GLN A 97 6.59 23.30 6.40
CA GLN A 97 5.50 22.98 7.32
C GLN A 97 4.18 22.64 6.62
N LYS A 98 4.02 23.14 5.39
CA LYS A 98 2.85 22.88 4.52
C LYS A 98 3.33 22.55 3.13
N GLU A 99 2.58 21.70 2.46
CA GLU A 99 2.77 21.39 1.05
C GLU A 99 2.53 22.61 0.18
N THR A 100 3.36 22.74 -0.86
CA THR A 100 3.33 23.81 -1.85
C THR A 100 3.54 23.26 -3.26
N ASP A 101 3.20 24.03 -4.27
CA ASP A 101 3.46 23.69 -5.69
C ASP A 101 4.97 23.62 -6.04
N GLN A 102 5.83 24.02 -5.12
CA GLN A 102 7.29 23.96 -5.27
C GLN A 102 7.88 22.64 -4.77
N ASP A 103 7.12 21.90 -3.96
CA ASP A 103 7.59 20.64 -3.40
C ASP A 103 7.74 19.57 -4.49
N PRO A 104 8.80 18.76 -4.44
CA PRO A 104 9.01 17.69 -5.42
C PRO A 104 7.87 16.68 -5.41
N ALA A 105 7.16 16.55 -6.54
CA ALA A 105 6.14 15.52 -6.74
C ALA A 105 6.71 14.38 -7.59
N GLY A 106 6.33 13.14 -7.27
CA GLY A 106 6.83 11.98 -7.97
C GLY A 106 6.32 10.67 -7.42
N VAL A 107 7.22 9.70 -7.29
CA VAL A 107 6.89 8.35 -6.84
C VAL A 107 7.81 7.93 -5.68
N LEU A 108 7.19 7.48 -4.61
CA LEU A 108 7.87 6.83 -3.49
C LEU A 108 7.79 5.31 -3.70
N TYR A 109 8.95 4.67 -3.72
CA TYR A 109 9.09 3.22 -3.89
C TYR A 109 9.61 2.59 -2.59
N LEU A 110 9.00 1.50 -2.21
CA LEU A 110 9.48 0.62 -1.14
C LEU A 110 9.90 -0.71 -1.77
N THR A 111 11.14 -1.09 -1.49
CA THR A 111 11.65 -2.42 -1.79
C THR A 111 11.97 -3.16 -0.48
N ASP A 112 12.36 -4.41 -0.57
CA ASP A 112 12.85 -5.17 0.59
C ASP A 112 14.25 -4.71 1.08
N GLN A 113 14.92 -3.80 0.32
CA GLN A 113 16.24 -3.31 0.65
C GLN A 113 16.35 -1.78 0.73
N ARG A 114 15.50 -1.03 0.03
CA ARG A 114 15.61 0.43 -0.10
C ARG A 114 14.25 1.13 0.04
N LEU A 115 14.33 2.37 0.51
CA LEU A 115 13.32 3.39 0.31
C LEU A 115 13.85 4.38 -0.75
N VAL A 116 13.11 4.59 -1.81
CA VAL A 116 13.53 5.42 -2.95
C VAL A 116 12.45 6.43 -3.28
N PHE A 117 12.82 7.70 -3.48
CA PHE A 117 11.91 8.72 -4.01
C PHE A 117 12.49 9.31 -5.29
N GLU A 118 11.72 9.19 -6.36
CA GLU A 118 12.01 9.76 -7.66
C GLU A 118 11.04 10.89 -7.96
N GLN A 119 11.57 12.10 -8.15
CA GLN A 119 10.78 13.22 -8.64
C GLN A 119 10.38 12.95 -10.09
N LYS A 120 9.08 12.98 -10.38
CA LYS A 120 8.50 12.80 -11.71
C LYS A 120 7.41 13.83 -11.92
N GLN A 121 7.73 14.99 -12.47
CA GLN A 121 6.73 16.07 -12.66
C GLN A 121 7.06 16.96 -13.85
N ASP A 122 6.03 17.62 -14.36
CA ASP A 122 6.15 18.67 -15.36
C ASP A 122 6.28 20.04 -14.67
N ILE A 123 7.46 20.62 -14.70
CA ILE A 123 7.72 21.95 -14.12
C ILE A 123 7.47 23.02 -15.18
N ALA A 124 6.63 24.02 -14.86
CA ALA A 124 6.43 25.19 -15.69
C ALA A 124 7.72 26.02 -15.77
N THR A 125 8.34 26.09 -16.95
CA THR A 125 9.57 26.88 -17.16
C THR A 125 9.30 28.29 -17.66
N LYS A 126 8.12 28.52 -18.27
CA LYS A 126 7.75 29.85 -18.78
C LYS A 126 6.25 30.10 -18.57
N ARG A 127 5.94 31.29 -18.05
CA ARG A 127 4.58 31.79 -17.90
C ARG A 127 4.42 33.12 -18.61
N VAL A 128 3.39 33.25 -19.41
CA VAL A 128 3.02 34.52 -20.06
C VAL A 128 1.58 34.81 -19.67
N LEU A 129 1.33 35.97 -19.03
CA LEU A 129 0.00 36.39 -18.58
C LEU A 129 -0.80 35.30 -17.86
N PHE A 130 -0.17 34.63 -16.88
CA PHE A 130 -0.72 33.51 -16.07
C PHE A 130 -0.91 32.18 -16.83
N VAL A 131 -0.57 32.12 -18.12
CA VAL A 131 -0.63 30.87 -18.90
C VAL A 131 0.77 30.22 -18.93
N VAL A 132 0.86 28.92 -18.58
CA VAL A 132 2.07 28.15 -18.72
C VAL A 132 2.29 27.85 -20.21
N THR A 133 3.36 28.38 -20.79
CA THR A 133 3.69 28.24 -22.22
C THR A 133 4.74 27.17 -22.49
N GLU A 134 5.55 26.84 -21.49
CA GLU A 134 6.55 25.80 -21.60
C GLU A 134 6.59 24.97 -20.31
N LYS A 135 6.66 23.65 -20.46
CA LYS A 135 6.86 22.68 -19.38
C LYS A 135 8.11 21.86 -19.64
N LYS A 136 8.89 21.62 -18.61
CA LYS A 136 10.02 20.69 -18.64
C LYS A 136 9.65 19.46 -17.82
N LYS A 137 9.74 18.28 -18.41
CA LYS A 137 9.68 17.03 -17.66
C LYS A 137 10.95 16.91 -16.80
N VAL A 138 10.75 16.73 -15.52
CA VAL A 138 11.83 16.43 -14.57
C VAL A 138 11.66 15.01 -14.10
N GLN A 139 12.70 14.21 -14.24
CA GLN A 139 12.81 12.87 -13.67
C GLN A 139 14.16 12.80 -13.00
N GLU A 140 14.19 12.74 -11.69
CA GLU A 140 15.42 12.81 -10.90
C GLU A 140 15.28 12.00 -9.61
N LEU A 141 16.27 11.17 -9.33
CA LEU A 141 16.39 10.44 -8.08
C LEU A 141 16.75 11.42 -6.95
N LYS A 142 15.83 11.66 -6.03
CA LYS A 142 15.99 12.64 -4.94
C LYS A 142 16.35 11.98 -3.61
N LEU A 143 15.93 10.75 -3.40
CA LEU A 143 16.21 9.99 -2.19
C LEU A 143 16.43 8.53 -2.56
N GLU A 144 17.51 7.97 -2.07
CA GLU A 144 17.78 6.53 -2.13
C GLU A 144 18.49 6.15 -0.84
N LEU A 145 17.83 5.36 -0.01
CA LEU A 145 18.32 4.96 1.29
C LEU A 145 18.11 3.47 1.52
N PRO A 146 19.10 2.75 2.07
CA PRO A 146 18.89 1.42 2.61
C PRO A 146 17.75 1.41 3.61
N ILE A 147 16.89 0.41 3.55
CA ILE A 147 15.74 0.30 4.48
C ILE A 147 16.18 0.22 5.94
N THR A 148 17.40 -0.28 6.18
CA THR A 148 18.02 -0.32 7.51
C THR A 148 18.36 1.05 8.09
N GLN A 149 18.43 2.10 7.26
CA GLN A 149 18.63 3.48 7.71
C GLN A 149 17.31 4.17 8.08
N VAL A 150 16.17 3.57 7.82
CA VAL A 150 14.88 4.08 8.32
C VAL A 150 14.77 3.74 9.81
N GLU A 151 14.93 4.72 10.68
CA GLU A 151 14.80 4.53 12.15
C GLU A 151 13.35 4.45 12.57
N SER A 152 12.52 5.34 12.04
CA SER A 152 11.07 5.34 12.31
C SER A 152 10.27 5.81 11.11
N VAL A 153 9.02 5.39 11.06
CA VAL A 153 8.00 5.90 10.16
C VAL A 153 6.72 6.12 10.95
N LYS A 154 6.10 7.28 10.77
CA LYS A 154 4.83 7.65 11.41
C LYS A 154 3.81 7.99 10.35
N ALA A 155 2.72 7.24 10.32
CA ALA A 155 1.55 7.55 9.52
C ALA A 155 0.67 8.60 10.20
N SER A 156 0.13 9.54 9.43
CA SER A 156 -0.84 10.51 9.94
C SER A 156 -1.85 10.89 8.85
N LYS A 157 -3.10 11.03 9.26
CA LYS A 157 -4.17 11.57 8.42
C LYS A 157 -4.25 13.08 8.65
N ARG A 158 -4.18 13.87 7.59
CA ARG A 158 -4.22 15.34 7.65
C ARG A 158 -5.32 15.90 6.74
N GLY A 159 -5.34 17.22 6.59
CA GLY A 159 -6.31 17.91 5.75
C GLY A 159 -7.72 17.95 6.33
N LEU A 160 -8.66 18.45 5.53
CA LEU A 160 -10.07 18.55 5.92
C LEU A 160 -10.65 17.13 6.07
N LEU A 161 -11.16 16.81 7.26
CA LEU A 161 -11.72 15.50 7.62
C LEU A 161 -10.72 14.33 7.57
N GLY A 162 -9.41 14.59 7.54
CA GLY A 162 -8.39 13.54 7.55
C GLY A 162 -8.30 12.74 6.24
N HIS A 163 -8.53 13.37 5.09
CA HIS A 163 -8.49 12.71 3.79
C HIS A 163 -7.09 12.66 3.15
N GLU A 164 -6.11 13.35 3.75
CA GLU A 164 -4.74 13.36 3.24
C GLU A 164 -3.88 12.35 4.03
N ASP A 165 -3.21 11.46 3.31
CA ASP A 165 -2.34 10.43 3.85
C ASP A 165 -0.89 10.91 3.89
N HIS A 166 -0.29 10.96 5.07
CA HIS A 166 1.07 11.43 5.26
C HIS A 166 1.95 10.40 5.96
N LEU A 167 3.23 10.37 5.54
CA LEU A 167 4.29 9.55 6.12
C LEU A 167 5.44 10.46 6.56
N GLU A 168 5.80 10.40 7.82
CA GLU A 168 6.95 11.09 8.39
C GLU A 168 8.01 10.06 8.74
N PHE A 169 9.18 10.20 8.12
CA PHE A 169 10.33 9.32 8.34
C PHE A 169 11.39 10.03 9.17
N SER A 170 12.04 9.29 10.07
CA SER A 170 13.35 9.64 10.58
C SER A 170 14.38 8.65 10.08
N PHE A 171 15.55 9.15 9.71
CA PHE A 171 16.63 8.39 9.14
C PHE A 171 17.87 8.45 10.02
N GLY A 172 18.65 7.38 10.01
CA GLY A 172 19.88 7.28 10.79
C GLY A 172 20.99 8.20 10.30
N SER A 173 22.04 8.30 11.10
CA SER A 173 23.16 9.24 10.89
C SER A 173 23.94 9.04 9.58
N GLY A 174 23.75 7.93 8.87
CA GLY A 174 24.35 7.66 7.55
C GLY A 174 23.48 8.10 6.37
N ALA A 175 22.28 8.64 6.61
CA ALA A 175 21.40 9.07 5.56
C ALA A 175 21.75 10.47 5.04
N SER A 176 21.47 10.73 3.75
CA SER A 176 21.71 12.04 3.11
C SER A 176 20.84 13.15 3.70
N VAL A 177 19.71 12.79 4.32
CA VAL A 177 18.78 13.69 5.02
C VAL A 177 18.33 13.05 6.33
N PRO A 178 18.13 13.82 7.42
CA PRO A 178 17.72 13.26 8.70
C PRO A 178 16.22 12.94 8.78
N LEU A 179 15.41 13.63 8.01
CA LEU A 179 13.95 13.53 8.03
C LEU A 179 13.37 13.54 6.61
N GLY A 180 12.25 12.85 6.42
CA GLY A 180 11.47 12.90 5.19
C GLY A 180 9.98 12.99 5.52
N HIS A 181 9.27 13.94 4.92
CA HIS A 181 7.82 14.06 5.06
C HIS A 181 7.17 13.93 3.69
N PHE A 182 6.36 12.90 3.50
CA PHE A 182 5.69 12.62 2.24
C PHE A 182 4.18 12.66 2.43
N HIS A 183 3.50 13.43 1.57
CA HIS A 183 2.08 13.28 1.33
C HIS A 183 1.92 12.23 0.22
N ILE A 184 1.17 11.16 0.48
CA ILE A 184 0.95 10.07 -0.47
C ILE A 184 -0.49 10.09 -0.97
N ASP A 185 -0.70 9.76 -2.24
CA ASP A 185 -2.01 9.80 -2.88
C ASP A 185 -2.49 8.40 -3.31
N GLY A 186 -3.75 8.11 -3.04
CA GLY A 186 -4.44 6.90 -3.48
C GLY A 186 -4.13 5.63 -2.68
N GLN A 187 -3.34 5.71 -1.62
CA GLN A 187 -3.03 4.57 -0.73
C GLN A 187 -3.05 4.99 0.75
N ASP A 188 -3.38 4.05 1.63
CA ASP A 188 -3.48 4.30 3.08
C ASP A 188 -2.11 4.37 3.77
N CYS A 189 -1.84 5.46 4.48
CA CYS A 189 -0.57 5.69 5.17
C CYS A 189 -0.28 4.66 6.28
N ASN A 190 -1.31 4.11 6.96
CA ASN A 190 -1.08 3.09 7.98
C ASN A 190 -0.63 1.77 7.36
N ARG A 191 -1.18 1.43 6.19
CA ARG A 191 -0.71 0.27 5.42
C ARG A 191 0.76 0.45 5.01
N TRP A 192 1.14 1.64 4.53
CA TRP A 192 2.53 1.96 4.20
C TRP A 192 3.45 1.87 5.41
N GLN A 193 3.04 2.39 6.56
CA GLN A 193 3.80 2.25 7.81
C GLN A 193 4.04 0.78 8.15
N ALA A 194 3.03 -0.07 8.03
CA ALA A 194 3.16 -1.51 8.27
C ALA A 194 4.11 -2.18 7.27
N LEU A 195 4.02 -1.85 5.96
CA LEU A 195 4.92 -2.39 4.93
C LEU A 195 6.39 -1.99 5.18
N VAL A 196 6.64 -0.73 5.54
CA VAL A 196 7.99 -0.26 5.92
C VAL A 196 8.50 -1.02 7.14
N GLY A 197 7.65 -1.24 8.15
CA GLY A 197 8.00 -2.06 9.33
C GLY A 197 8.42 -3.46 8.94
N ARG A 198 7.66 -4.15 8.09
CA ARG A 198 7.95 -5.49 7.57
C ARG A 198 9.22 -5.55 6.72
N ALA A 199 9.47 -4.52 5.90
CA ALA A 199 10.70 -4.43 5.11
C ALA A 199 11.94 -4.31 6.03
N ARG A 200 11.84 -3.52 7.10
CA ARG A 200 12.91 -3.35 8.10
C ARG A 200 13.20 -4.61 8.90
N SER A 201 12.17 -5.40 9.25
CA SER A 201 12.34 -6.67 9.98
C SER A 201 12.84 -7.80 9.09
N GLY A 202 12.81 -7.66 7.77
CA GLY A 202 13.19 -8.71 6.82
C GLY A 202 12.10 -9.77 6.61
N ASP A 203 10.85 -9.51 7.02
CA ASP A 203 9.74 -10.47 6.91
C ASP A 203 9.50 -10.88 5.45
N PHE A 204 9.70 -9.96 4.51
CA PHE A 204 9.53 -10.25 3.08
C PHE A 204 10.51 -11.28 2.55
N ASP A 205 11.67 -11.46 3.17
CA ASP A 205 12.65 -12.48 2.77
C ASP A 205 12.10 -13.91 2.97
N GLN A 206 11.19 -14.10 3.92
CA GLN A 206 10.58 -15.39 4.22
C GLN A 206 9.37 -15.70 3.31
N GLU A 207 8.74 -14.67 2.76
CA GLU A 207 7.52 -14.79 1.93
C GLU A 207 7.83 -14.83 0.42
N ARG A 208 9.09 -14.76 0.02
CA ARG A 208 9.50 -14.71 -1.39
C ARG A 208 9.24 -16.04 -2.10
N ALA A 209 8.70 -15.96 -3.31
CA ALA A 209 8.57 -17.11 -4.20
C ALA A 209 9.93 -17.72 -4.60
N VAL A 210 10.96 -16.86 -4.67
CA VAL A 210 12.35 -17.26 -4.93
C VAL A 210 13.16 -16.92 -3.69
N ALA A 211 13.77 -17.92 -3.07
CA ALA A 211 14.58 -17.76 -1.87
C ALA A 211 15.75 -16.78 -2.12
N VAL A 212 16.10 -16.03 -1.08
CA VAL A 212 17.26 -15.13 -1.12
C VAL A 212 18.54 -15.98 -1.24
N ASP A 213 19.40 -15.61 -2.17
CA ASP A 213 20.71 -16.25 -2.31
C ASP A 213 21.58 -15.95 -1.08
N GLN A 214 21.84 -16.98 -0.29
CA GLN A 214 22.62 -16.87 0.94
C GLN A 214 24.05 -16.36 0.68
N ALA A 215 24.62 -16.67 -0.49
CA ALA A 215 25.93 -16.16 -0.87
C ALA A 215 25.92 -14.62 -1.00
N GLN A 216 24.84 -14.04 -1.50
CA GLN A 216 24.68 -12.58 -1.57
C GLN A 216 24.50 -11.94 -0.19
N VAL A 217 23.83 -12.64 0.73
CA VAL A 217 23.67 -12.19 2.12
C VAL A 217 25.02 -12.18 2.83
N GLU A 218 25.79 -13.25 2.72
CA GLU A 218 27.11 -13.38 3.34
C GLU A 218 28.09 -12.36 2.74
N LYS A 219 28.07 -12.16 1.44
CA LYS A 219 28.87 -11.15 0.75
C LYS A 219 28.57 -9.74 1.28
N ALA A 220 27.30 -9.36 1.42
CA ALA A 220 26.93 -8.07 1.96
C ALA A 220 27.33 -7.89 3.44
N ARG A 221 27.23 -8.97 4.26
CA ARG A 221 27.66 -8.96 5.66
C ARG A 221 29.17 -8.87 5.84
N ALA A 222 29.94 -9.52 4.95
CA ALA A 222 31.39 -9.53 4.98
C ALA A 222 32.02 -8.27 4.38
N ALA A 223 31.21 -7.38 3.82
CA ALA A 223 31.68 -6.17 3.15
C ALA A 223 32.44 -5.26 4.13
N PRO A 224 33.51 -4.58 3.67
CA PRO A 224 34.27 -3.66 4.51
C PRO A 224 33.41 -2.45 4.89
N VAL A 225 33.42 -2.07 6.16
CA VAL A 225 32.76 -0.86 6.68
C VAL A 225 33.60 0.39 6.53
N GLN A 226 34.90 0.23 6.24
CA GLN A 226 35.85 1.33 6.03
C GLN A 226 36.58 1.18 4.68
N CYS A 227 36.80 2.30 4.03
CA CYS A 227 37.53 2.34 2.77
C CYS A 227 39.00 1.88 2.95
N PRO A 228 39.47 0.84 2.24
CA PRO A 228 40.83 0.35 2.37
C PRO A 228 41.87 1.36 1.88
N ASN A 229 41.47 2.42 1.15
CA ASN A 229 42.37 3.43 0.62
C ASN A 229 42.54 4.65 1.55
N CYS A 230 41.43 5.14 2.17
CA CYS A 230 41.47 6.37 2.97
C CYS A 230 40.96 6.22 4.40
N GLY A 231 40.50 5.04 4.79
CA GLY A 231 39.95 4.79 6.13
C GLY A 231 38.55 5.41 6.37
N GLY A 232 38.02 6.17 5.42
CA GLY A 232 36.68 6.77 5.55
C GLY A 232 35.60 5.70 5.61
N GLN A 233 34.51 5.99 6.31
CA GLN A 233 33.38 5.07 6.41
C GLN A 233 32.70 4.87 5.05
N LEU A 234 32.45 3.63 4.68
CA LEU A 234 31.73 3.27 3.47
C LEU A 234 30.22 3.28 3.73
N PRO A 235 29.40 3.62 2.73
CA PRO A 235 27.97 3.47 2.84
C PRO A 235 27.56 1.99 3.04
N PRO A 236 26.36 1.72 3.57
CA PRO A 236 25.87 0.35 3.75
C PRO A 236 25.85 -0.43 2.44
N VAL A 237 26.33 -1.67 2.48
CA VAL A 237 26.29 -2.58 1.33
C VAL A 237 24.96 -3.31 1.31
N LEU A 238 24.31 -3.30 0.17
CA LEU A 238 23.06 -4.02 -0.08
C LEU A 238 23.33 -5.34 -0.79
N ARG A 239 22.43 -6.30 -0.64
CA ARG A 239 22.48 -7.56 -1.39
C ARG A 239 22.46 -7.29 -2.90
N GLY A 240 23.29 -8.01 -3.65
CA GLY A 240 23.39 -7.85 -5.09
C GLY A 240 24.33 -6.73 -5.54
N MET A 241 24.96 -5.98 -4.62
CA MET A 241 26.04 -5.07 -4.97
C MET A 241 27.34 -5.82 -5.16
N ASP A 242 28.08 -5.48 -6.22
CA ASP A 242 29.42 -6.00 -6.52
C ASP A 242 30.52 -4.99 -6.20
N THR A 243 30.18 -3.73 -6.13
CA THR A 243 31.11 -2.62 -5.87
C THR A 243 30.44 -1.54 -5.04
N ILE A 244 31.26 -0.79 -4.31
CA ILE A 244 30.83 0.38 -3.57
C ILE A 244 31.84 1.52 -3.77
N LYS A 245 31.37 2.74 -3.94
CA LYS A 245 32.18 3.92 -4.10
C LYS A 245 32.35 4.66 -2.77
N CYS A 246 33.56 4.91 -2.37
CA CYS A 246 33.87 5.74 -1.20
C CYS A 246 33.54 7.21 -1.47
N GLU A 247 32.68 7.81 -0.65
CA GLU A 247 32.28 9.22 -0.77
C GLU A 247 33.40 10.20 -0.44
N PHE A 248 34.39 9.77 0.36
CA PHE A 248 35.50 10.62 0.79
C PHE A 248 36.65 10.72 -0.26
N CYS A 249 37.02 9.61 -0.88
CA CYS A 249 38.15 9.59 -1.82
C CYS A 249 37.77 9.14 -3.23
N GLY A 250 36.52 8.81 -3.51
CA GLY A 250 36.05 8.38 -4.82
C GLY A 250 36.51 6.98 -5.25
N LYS A 251 37.29 6.25 -4.42
CA LYS A 251 37.75 4.89 -4.73
C LYS A 251 36.58 3.93 -4.83
N VAL A 252 36.54 3.14 -5.91
CA VAL A 252 35.60 2.02 -6.06
C VAL A 252 36.23 0.80 -5.38
N VAL A 253 35.50 0.26 -4.40
CA VAL A 253 35.87 -0.96 -3.65
C VAL A 253 35.05 -2.11 -4.22
N ARG A 254 35.69 -3.22 -4.57
CA ARG A 254 35.00 -4.47 -4.94
C ARG A 254 34.60 -5.23 -3.68
N LEU A 255 33.43 -5.82 -3.72
CA LEU A 255 32.85 -6.61 -2.62
C LEU A 255 33.08 -8.10 -2.82
#